data_450920143dd9cb2e47ba17ca06542d17
#
_entry.id   450920143dd9cb2e47ba17ca06542d17
#
_cell.length_a   1.000
_cell.length_b   1.000
_cell.length_c   1.000
_cell.angle_alpha   90.00
_cell.angle_beta   90.00
_cell.angle_gamma   90.00
#
_symmetry.space_group_name_H-M   'P 1'
#
loop_
_entity.id
_entity.type
_entity.pdbx_description
1 polymer ?
#
loop_
_entity_poly.entity_id
_entity_poly.type
_entity_poly.pdbx_seq_one_letter_code
_entity_poly.pdbx_strand_id
1 'polypeptide(L)'
;MQKKHTQYPHTTIPLAAGSGGAASDELIREIFLPHLGRFFVSEGEDAGVFSAGDSAKDFAISTDSFVISPIFFNGGDIGKLSICGSSNDVAMMGAKPEFITLGFMIEEGLGQDELEKIIKSIACEVERTDLKILSADTKVLPKGSIDKLFINTTCIGKVLKSGISSKALQKGDKIILSAPIGAHGASIFASREGIGLHSNLQSDCAQLYEMLEPLFGGDFEIHAMRDATRGGLSAVLNEWANASKAQIEIDEECIYIDEEVRGVCEILGLEAYMLANEGVCALSVEPSQASEICEILRSHPLGRYASIIGEVTEVSSTHKASSNQNLAKDTKARVVLKNKWGSKRFMEYPQGELLPRIC
;
A
#
# COMPACT_ATOMS: atom_id res chain seq x y z
N MET A 1 -15.96 33.43 -7.99
CA MET A 1 -15.34 32.65 -9.08
C MET A 1 -15.84 31.23 -8.95
N GLN A 2 -16.69 30.78 -9.84
CA GLN A 2 -17.14 29.36 -9.89
C GLN A 2 -15.91 28.52 -10.29
N LYS A 3 -15.47 27.59 -9.40
CA LYS A 3 -14.52 26.55 -9.77
C LYS A 3 -15.16 25.77 -10.93
N LYS A 4 -14.56 25.77 -12.10
CA LYS A 4 -14.90 24.83 -13.17
C LYS A 4 -14.68 23.44 -12.58
N HIS A 5 -15.77 22.72 -12.27
CA HIS A 5 -15.71 21.28 -12.05
C HIS A 5 -15.23 20.67 -13.37
N THR A 6 -14.02 20.15 -13.41
CA THR A 6 -13.59 19.25 -14.46
C THR A 6 -14.52 18.03 -14.33
N GLN A 7 -15.24 17.71 -15.38
CA GLN A 7 -16.12 16.56 -15.42
C GLN A 7 -15.26 15.31 -15.65
N TYR A 8 -15.55 14.23 -14.90
CA TYR A 8 -14.88 12.96 -15.12
C TYR A 8 -14.92 12.59 -16.61
N PRO A 9 -13.77 12.30 -17.26
CA PRO A 9 -13.66 12.27 -18.71
C PRO A 9 -14.39 11.09 -19.39
N HIS A 10 -14.81 10.07 -18.60
CA HIS A 10 -15.42 8.85 -19.12
C HIS A 10 -16.92 8.82 -18.85
N THR A 11 -17.69 8.28 -19.80
CA THR A 11 -19.15 8.03 -19.63
C THR A 11 -19.45 6.77 -18.82
N THR A 12 -18.46 5.88 -18.68
CA THR A 12 -18.51 4.65 -17.89
C THR A 12 -17.22 4.52 -17.10
N ILE A 13 -17.25 3.79 -15.98
CA ILE A 13 -16.06 3.58 -15.17
C ILE A 13 -15.15 2.55 -15.84
N PRO A 14 -13.91 2.91 -16.23
CA PRO A 14 -12.98 1.96 -16.82
C PRO A 14 -12.34 1.06 -15.75
N LEU A 15 -11.91 -0.14 -16.13
CA LEU A 15 -11.26 -1.10 -15.22
C LEU A 15 -10.01 -0.50 -14.54
N ALA A 16 -9.24 0.28 -15.28
CA ALA A 16 -8.05 0.97 -14.79
C ALA A 16 -8.29 1.87 -13.56
N ALA A 17 -9.50 2.39 -13.39
CA ALA A 17 -9.85 3.23 -12.24
C ALA A 17 -9.92 2.46 -10.90
N GLY A 18 -9.87 1.12 -10.94
CA GLY A 18 -9.82 0.26 -9.74
C GLY A 18 -8.40 -0.18 -9.33
N SER A 19 -7.36 0.19 -10.11
CA SER A 19 -6.02 -0.39 -9.98
C SER A 19 -5.01 0.48 -9.22
N GLY A 20 -5.48 1.54 -8.56
CA GLY A 20 -4.60 2.54 -7.95
C GLY A 20 -4.00 3.52 -8.97
N GLY A 21 -3.16 4.43 -8.51
CA GLY A 21 -2.50 5.42 -9.34
C GLY A 21 -3.44 6.49 -9.91
N ALA A 22 -2.99 7.16 -10.98
CA ALA A 22 -3.63 8.37 -11.49
C ALA A 22 -5.11 8.22 -11.88
N ALA A 23 -5.50 7.07 -12.45
CA ALA A 23 -6.89 6.82 -12.86
C ALA A 23 -7.84 6.65 -11.66
N SER A 24 -7.38 6.00 -10.59
CA SER A 24 -8.13 5.89 -9.32
C SER A 24 -8.27 7.25 -8.65
N ASP A 25 -7.19 8.02 -8.59
CA ASP A 25 -7.20 9.38 -8.01
C ASP A 25 -8.16 10.30 -8.76
N GLU A 26 -8.21 10.21 -10.09
CA GLU A 26 -9.13 10.99 -10.91
C GLU A 26 -10.58 10.60 -10.62
N LEU A 27 -10.89 9.30 -10.54
CA LEU A 27 -12.23 8.82 -10.19
C LEU A 27 -12.65 9.33 -8.80
N ILE A 28 -11.79 9.20 -7.80
CA ILE A 28 -12.06 9.65 -6.44
C ILE A 28 -12.28 11.16 -6.42
N ARG A 29 -11.39 11.94 -7.03
CA ARG A 29 -11.45 13.40 -7.04
C ARG A 29 -12.67 13.95 -7.76
N GLU A 30 -13.04 13.38 -8.90
CA GLU A 30 -14.09 13.96 -9.78
C GLU A 30 -15.49 13.39 -9.47
N ILE A 31 -15.61 12.18 -8.91
CA ILE A 31 -16.91 11.53 -8.62
C ILE A 31 -17.17 11.45 -7.11
N PHE A 32 -16.23 10.96 -6.30
CA PHE A 32 -16.51 10.69 -4.88
C PHE A 32 -16.39 11.94 -4.02
N LEU A 33 -15.26 12.66 -4.08
CA LEU A 33 -15.01 13.80 -3.20
C LEU A 33 -16.01 14.95 -3.35
N PRO A 34 -16.56 15.28 -4.53
CA PRO A 34 -17.58 16.31 -4.65
C PRO A 34 -18.83 16.03 -3.80
N HIS A 35 -19.17 14.78 -3.57
CA HIS A 35 -20.36 14.36 -2.82
C HIS A 35 -20.05 13.91 -1.39
N LEU A 36 -18.96 13.20 -1.19
CA LEU A 36 -18.63 12.55 0.08
C LEU A 36 -17.50 13.24 0.86
N GLY A 37 -16.64 14.05 0.20
CA GLY A 37 -15.43 14.59 0.80
C GLY A 37 -15.66 15.34 2.13
N ARG A 38 -16.81 16.02 2.28
CA ARG A 38 -17.17 16.72 3.53
C ARG A 38 -17.41 15.81 4.74
N PHE A 39 -17.55 14.51 4.51
CA PHE A 39 -17.80 13.51 5.56
C PHE A 39 -16.55 12.74 5.94
N PHE A 40 -15.46 12.82 5.16
CA PHE A 40 -14.21 12.18 5.50
C PHE A 40 -13.53 12.90 6.66
N VAL A 41 -13.06 12.14 7.64
CA VAL A 41 -12.26 12.64 8.78
C VAL A 41 -10.79 12.82 8.34
N SER A 42 -10.29 11.93 7.49
CA SER A 42 -8.96 11.99 6.91
C SER A 42 -9.02 11.53 5.44
N GLU A 43 -8.06 11.98 4.62
CA GLU A 43 -7.95 11.60 3.21
C GLU A 43 -6.49 11.29 2.88
N GLY A 44 -6.27 10.24 2.05
CA GLY A 44 -4.97 9.90 1.48
C GLY A 44 -4.02 9.14 2.41
N GLU A 45 -4.54 8.56 3.49
CA GLU A 45 -3.81 7.66 4.40
C GLU A 45 -4.35 6.22 4.24
N ASP A 46 -3.57 5.23 4.66
CA ASP A 46 -3.94 3.81 4.55
C ASP A 46 -5.13 3.46 5.46
N ALA A 47 -5.24 4.10 6.63
CA ALA A 47 -6.38 3.95 7.53
C ALA A 47 -6.85 5.28 8.10
N GLY A 48 -8.14 5.38 8.39
CA GLY A 48 -8.72 6.52 9.12
C GLY A 48 -8.43 6.40 10.62
N VAL A 49 -7.90 7.48 11.24
CA VAL A 49 -7.67 7.54 12.69
C VAL A 49 -8.77 8.33 13.35
N PHE A 50 -9.32 7.82 14.45
CA PHE A 50 -10.37 8.48 15.22
C PHE A 50 -10.20 8.23 16.73
N SER A 51 -10.71 9.16 17.55
CA SER A 51 -10.72 9.06 19.01
C SER A 51 -12.07 8.54 19.51
N ALA A 52 -12.04 7.53 20.37
CA ALA A 52 -13.24 6.96 20.97
C ALA A 52 -13.49 7.56 22.38
N GLY A 53 -14.19 8.69 22.42
CA GLY A 53 -14.60 9.36 23.66
C GLY A 53 -13.47 10.08 24.40
N ASP A 54 -13.73 10.50 25.67
CA ASP A 54 -12.80 11.30 26.49
C ASP A 54 -11.55 10.54 26.98
N SER A 55 -11.41 9.26 26.70
CA SER A 55 -10.31 8.42 27.18
C SER A 55 -9.15 8.35 26.20
N ALA A 56 -8.63 9.44 25.70
CA ALA A 56 -7.29 9.63 25.09
C ALA A 56 -6.66 8.41 24.32
N LYS A 57 -7.48 7.56 23.71
CA LYS A 57 -7.01 6.45 22.88
C LYS A 57 -7.54 6.62 21.48
N ASP A 58 -6.62 6.72 20.54
CA ASP A 58 -6.94 6.74 19.12
C ASP A 58 -7.01 5.32 18.57
N PHE A 59 -7.87 5.13 17.58
CA PHE A 59 -8.03 3.90 16.84
C PHE A 59 -7.82 4.19 15.35
N ALA A 60 -7.22 3.23 14.65
CA ALA A 60 -7.15 3.20 13.20
C ALA A 60 -8.17 2.20 12.67
N ILE A 61 -8.81 2.51 11.55
CA ILE A 61 -9.76 1.66 10.85
C ILE A 61 -9.49 1.70 9.36
N SER A 62 -9.39 0.54 8.72
CA SER A 62 -9.34 0.41 7.27
C SER A 62 -10.37 -0.59 6.77
N THR A 63 -10.83 -0.42 5.55
CA THR A 63 -11.69 -1.37 4.85
C THR A 63 -11.20 -1.60 3.43
N ASP A 64 -11.06 -2.89 3.07
CA ASP A 64 -10.59 -3.33 1.77
C ASP A 64 -11.48 -4.39 1.15
N SER A 65 -11.48 -4.44 -0.19
CA SER A 65 -12.20 -5.43 -0.98
C SER A 65 -11.23 -6.18 -1.89
N PHE A 66 -11.18 -7.49 -1.70
CA PHE A 66 -10.26 -8.39 -2.39
C PHE A 66 -10.96 -9.11 -3.53
N VAL A 67 -10.44 -8.92 -4.73
CA VAL A 67 -11.02 -9.45 -6.00
C VAL A 67 -9.97 -10.15 -6.85
N ILE A 68 -8.88 -10.60 -6.23
CA ILE A 68 -7.72 -11.20 -6.90
C ILE A 68 -8.08 -12.35 -7.82
N SER A 69 -7.37 -12.48 -8.93
CA SER A 69 -7.44 -13.62 -9.85
C SER A 69 -6.05 -14.03 -10.31
N PRO A 70 -5.66 -15.32 -10.12
CA PRO A 70 -6.43 -16.43 -9.50
C PRO A 70 -6.59 -16.29 -7.98
N ILE A 71 -7.64 -16.93 -7.42
CA ILE A 71 -7.89 -16.91 -5.95
C ILE A 71 -6.91 -17.73 -5.13
N PHE A 72 -6.16 -18.64 -5.76
CA PHE A 72 -5.00 -19.35 -5.21
C PHE A 72 -3.78 -19.00 -6.04
N PHE A 73 -2.69 -18.66 -5.37
CA PHE A 73 -1.44 -18.26 -6.03
C PHE A 73 -0.23 -18.77 -5.22
N ASN A 74 0.93 -18.74 -5.82
CA ASN A 74 2.14 -19.13 -5.12
C ASN A 74 2.41 -18.20 -3.92
N GLY A 75 2.46 -18.76 -2.72
CA GLY A 75 2.69 -18.01 -1.48
C GLY A 75 1.41 -17.64 -0.72
N GLY A 76 0.20 -17.90 -1.28
CA GLY A 76 -1.05 -17.61 -0.58
C GLY A 76 -2.33 -17.87 -1.36
N ASP A 77 -3.39 -17.31 -0.85
CA ASP A 77 -4.72 -17.29 -1.45
C ASP A 77 -5.46 -16.01 -1.04
N ILE A 78 -6.65 -15.80 -1.62
CA ILE A 78 -7.50 -14.63 -1.31
C ILE A 78 -7.83 -14.51 0.19
N GLY A 79 -7.91 -15.63 0.92
CA GLY A 79 -8.18 -15.63 2.36
C GLY A 79 -7.01 -15.04 3.16
N LYS A 80 -5.78 -15.51 2.91
CA LYS A 80 -4.56 -14.93 3.50
C LYS A 80 -4.45 -13.45 3.16
N LEU A 81 -4.60 -13.11 1.88
CA LEU A 81 -4.49 -11.75 1.38
C LEU A 81 -5.49 -10.81 2.07
N SER A 82 -6.74 -11.24 2.25
CA SER A 82 -7.80 -10.42 2.86
C SER A 82 -7.54 -10.08 4.33
N ILE A 83 -6.81 -10.92 5.05
CA ILE A 83 -6.39 -10.60 6.42
C ILE A 83 -5.17 -9.70 6.42
N CYS A 84 -4.18 -10.00 5.58
CA CYS A 84 -2.95 -9.21 5.50
C CYS A 84 -3.21 -7.76 5.08
N GLY A 85 -3.96 -7.51 4.01
CA GLY A 85 -4.15 -6.17 3.46
C GLY A 85 -4.72 -5.19 4.50
N SER A 86 -5.95 -5.42 4.98
CA SER A 86 -6.56 -4.47 5.92
C SER A 86 -5.86 -4.39 7.29
N SER A 87 -5.16 -5.46 7.74
CA SER A 87 -4.35 -5.39 8.96
C SER A 87 -3.05 -4.60 8.75
N ASN A 88 -2.46 -4.68 7.55
CA ASN A 88 -1.29 -3.88 7.20
C ASN A 88 -1.61 -2.39 7.14
N ASP A 89 -2.73 -2.00 6.53
CA ASP A 89 -3.20 -0.61 6.51
C ASP A 89 -3.29 -0.02 7.93
N VAL A 90 -3.90 -0.77 8.85
CA VAL A 90 -3.99 -0.37 10.27
C VAL A 90 -2.59 -0.24 10.88
N ALA A 91 -1.68 -1.17 10.58
CA ALA A 91 -0.30 -1.14 11.08
C ALA A 91 0.47 0.07 10.51
N MET A 92 0.23 0.48 9.25
CA MET A 92 0.85 1.67 8.65
C MET A 92 0.52 2.96 9.42
N MET A 93 -0.60 3.00 10.12
CA MET A 93 -0.95 4.14 11.00
C MET A 93 -0.37 4.03 12.43
N GLY A 94 0.64 3.17 12.64
CA GLY A 94 1.26 2.96 13.95
C GLY A 94 0.33 2.27 14.95
N ALA A 95 -0.64 1.50 14.47
CA ALA A 95 -1.65 0.85 15.28
C ALA A 95 -1.45 -0.67 15.34
N LYS A 96 -1.86 -1.28 16.46
CA LYS A 96 -1.95 -2.73 16.59
C LYS A 96 -3.30 -3.19 16.06
N PRO A 97 -3.36 -4.02 14.99
CA PRO A 97 -4.59 -4.65 14.54
C PRO A 97 -5.16 -5.54 15.66
N GLU A 98 -6.42 -5.35 16.04
CA GLU A 98 -7.04 -6.09 17.15
C GLU A 98 -8.35 -6.78 16.74
N PHE A 99 -9.14 -6.14 15.87
CA PHE A 99 -10.46 -6.60 15.47
C PHE A 99 -10.63 -6.57 13.97
N ILE A 100 -11.37 -7.54 13.43
CA ILE A 100 -11.67 -7.62 12.00
C ILE A 100 -13.11 -8.06 11.75
N THR A 101 -13.72 -7.57 10.68
CA THR A 101 -14.98 -8.09 10.14
C THR A 101 -14.76 -8.70 8.77
N LEU A 102 -15.59 -9.67 8.38
CA LEU A 102 -15.47 -10.42 7.14
C LEU A 102 -16.78 -10.42 6.36
N GLY A 103 -16.73 -10.04 5.10
CA GLY A 103 -17.84 -10.15 4.16
C GLY A 103 -17.48 -11.06 2.99
N PHE A 104 -18.24 -12.12 2.76
CA PHE A 104 -18.01 -13.07 1.69
C PHE A 104 -19.07 -12.92 0.60
N MET A 105 -18.64 -12.72 -0.65
CA MET A 105 -19.48 -12.80 -1.84
C MET A 105 -19.01 -14.01 -2.64
N ILE A 106 -19.84 -15.07 -2.68
CA ILE A 106 -19.50 -16.37 -3.23
C ILE A 106 -20.30 -16.59 -4.51
N GLU A 107 -19.63 -16.97 -5.59
CA GLU A 107 -20.32 -17.40 -6.80
C GLU A 107 -20.94 -18.77 -6.62
N GLU A 108 -22.18 -18.95 -7.07
CA GLU A 108 -22.84 -20.25 -7.15
C GLU A 108 -21.98 -21.24 -7.95
N GLY A 109 -21.67 -22.40 -7.34
CA GLY A 109 -20.85 -23.44 -7.96
C GLY A 109 -19.37 -23.40 -7.58
N LEU A 110 -18.92 -22.47 -6.72
CA LEU A 110 -17.60 -22.57 -6.09
C LEU A 110 -17.49 -23.89 -5.34
N GLY A 111 -16.35 -24.62 -5.50
CA GLY A 111 -16.11 -25.88 -4.85
C GLY A 111 -16.05 -25.75 -3.32
N GLN A 112 -16.74 -26.66 -2.60
CA GLN A 112 -16.69 -26.66 -1.13
C GLN A 112 -15.26 -26.79 -0.62
N ASP A 113 -14.44 -27.65 -1.24
CA ASP A 113 -13.04 -27.86 -0.87
C ASP A 113 -12.17 -26.60 -1.08
N GLU A 114 -12.48 -25.82 -2.13
CA GLU A 114 -11.78 -24.54 -2.39
C GLU A 114 -12.13 -23.53 -1.29
N LEU A 115 -13.41 -23.38 -0.98
CA LEU A 115 -13.87 -22.49 0.10
C LEU A 115 -13.26 -22.90 1.44
N GLU A 116 -13.27 -24.20 1.77
CA GLU A 116 -12.71 -24.69 3.04
C GLU A 116 -11.22 -24.38 3.17
N LYS A 117 -10.44 -24.50 2.11
CA LYS A 117 -9.01 -24.13 2.09
C LYS A 117 -8.82 -22.64 2.41
N ILE A 118 -9.63 -21.77 1.77
CA ILE A 118 -9.58 -20.33 1.99
C ILE A 118 -9.95 -19.98 3.44
N ILE A 119 -10.99 -20.59 4.00
CA ILE A 119 -11.38 -20.36 5.40
C ILE A 119 -10.30 -20.83 6.38
N LYS A 120 -9.62 -21.94 6.08
CA LYS A 120 -8.47 -22.42 6.89
C LYS A 120 -7.31 -21.44 6.81
N SER A 121 -7.04 -20.87 5.65
CA SER A 121 -6.01 -19.84 5.44
C SER A 121 -6.33 -18.58 6.27
N ILE A 122 -7.56 -18.10 6.23
CA ILE A 122 -8.04 -17.01 7.09
C ILE A 122 -7.80 -17.34 8.57
N ALA A 123 -8.24 -18.50 9.02
CA ALA A 123 -8.10 -18.92 10.41
C ALA A 123 -6.62 -18.93 10.87
N CYS A 124 -5.73 -19.40 10.00
CA CYS A 124 -4.29 -19.43 10.26
C CYS A 124 -3.72 -18.02 10.46
N GLU A 125 -4.10 -17.07 9.60
CA GLU A 125 -3.63 -15.68 9.70
C GLU A 125 -4.22 -14.94 10.91
N VAL A 126 -5.48 -15.19 11.24
CA VAL A 126 -6.15 -14.63 12.42
C VAL A 126 -5.52 -15.16 13.72
N GLU A 127 -5.23 -16.47 13.78
CA GLU A 127 -4.60 -17.09 14.95
C GLU A 127 -3.18 -16.58 15.18
N ARG A 128 -2.41 -16.39 14.11
CA ARG A 128 -1.01 -15.95 14.20
C ARG A 128 -0.85 -14.60 14.88
N THR A 129 -1.77 -13.65 14.66
CA THR A 129 -1.70 -12.28 15.18
C THR A 129 -2.70 -11.99 16.29
N ASP A 130 -3.40 -13.00 16.79
CA ASP A 130 -4.44 -12.88 17.84
C ASP A 130 -5.56 -11.89 17.47
N LEU A 131 -5.83 -11.70 16.17
CA LEU A 131 -6.97 -10.91 15.69
C LEU A 131 -8.30 -11.53 16.18
N LYS A 132 -9.28 -10.69 16.47
CA LYS A 132 -10.62 -11.12 16.86
C LYS A 132 -11.63 -10.80 15.77
N ILE A 133 -12.32 -11.81 15.27
CA ILE A 133 -13.41 -11.60 14.31
C ILE A 133 -14.66 -11.13 15.09
N LEU A 134 -15.09 -9.88 14.81
CA LEU A 134 -16.27 -9.28 15.47
C LEU A 134 -17.57 -9.64 14.77
N SER A 135 -17.55 -9.75 13.45
CA SER A 135 -18.73 -10.03 12.64
C SER A 135 -18.32 -10.65 11.31
N ALA A 136 -19.23 -11.45 10.75
CA ALA A 136 -19.08 -11.95 9.40
C ALA A 136 -20.45 -12.02 8.71
N ASP A 137 -20.49 -11.77 7.39
CA ASP A 137 -21.68 -11.95 6.54
C ASP A 137 -21.32 -12.73 5.28
N THR A 138 -22.30 -13.42 4.71
CA THR A 138 -22.12 -14.26 3.52
C THR A 138 -23.28 -14.04 2.55
N LYS A 139 -22.95 -13.81 1.29
CA LYS A 139 -23.91 -13.80 0.18
C LYS A 139 -23.46 -14.79 -0.88
N VAL A 140 -24.40 -15.58 -1.39
CA VAL A 140 -24.20 -16.41 -2.58
C VAL A 140 -24.89 -15.74 -3.74
N LEU A 141 -24.16 -15.52 -4.84
CA LEU A 141 -24.64 -14.83 -6.03
C LEU A 141 -24.77 -15.82 -7.19
N PRO A 142 -25.70 -15.58 -8.14
CA PRO A 142 -25.84 -16.43 -9.32
C PRO A 142 -24.53 -16.53 -10.11
N LYS A 143 -24.32 -17.67 -10.74
CA LYS A 143 -23.15 -17.90 -11.60
C LYS A 143 -22.99 -16.82 -12.67
N GLY A 144 -21.79 -16.29 -12.83
CA GLY A 144 -21.45 -15.21 -13.76
C GLY A 144 -21.72 -13.80 -13.23
N SER A 145 -22.20 -13.65 -11.97
CA SER A 145 -22.37 -12.34 -11.34
C SER A 145 -21.08 -11.80 -10.73
N ILE A 146 -20.20 -12.70 -10.33
CA ILE A 146 -18.83 -12.42 -9.86
C ILE A 146 -17.91 -13.54 -10.38
N ASP A 147 -16.61 -13.45 -10.12
CA ASP A 147 -15.67 -14.52 -10.45
C ASP A 147 -15.26 -15.25 -9.17
N LYS A 148 -15.82 -16.43 -8.95
CA LYS A 148 -15.58 -17.34 -7.83
C LYS A 148 -15.88 -16.76 -6.45
N LEU A 149 -15.02 -15.90 -5.93
CA LEU A 149 -15.09 -15.38 -4.56
C LEU A 149 -14.52 -13.98 -4.48
N PHE A 150 -15.24 -13.07 -3.83
CA PHE A 150 -14.72 -11.79 -3.36
C PHE A 150 -14.85 -11.72 -1.83
N ILE A 151 -13.89 -11.08 -1.19
CA ILE A 151 -13.87 -10.89 0.26
C ILE A 151 -13.72 -9.40 0.56
N ASN A 152 -14.56 -8.89 1.46
CA ASN A 152 -14.37 -7.55 2.03
C ASN A 152 -14.03 -7.70 3.51
N THR A 153 -13.04 -6.95 3.97
CA THR A 153 -12.65 -6.91 5.36
C THR A 153 -12.64 -5.49 5.89
N THR A 154 -12.89 -5.34 7.19
CA THR A 154 -12.65 -4.08 7.90
C THR A 154 -11.86 -4.41 9.16
N CYS A 155 -10.65 -3.85 9.26
CA CYS A 155 -9.78 -4.02 10.41
C CYS A 155 -9.79 -2.78 11.29
N ILE A 156 -9.75 -2.98 12.61
CA ILE A 156 -9.68 -1.91 13.61
C ILE A 156 -8.51 -2.23 14.55
N GLY A 157 -7.71 -1.21 14.85
CA GLY A 157 -6.57 -1.34 15.74
C GLY A 157 -6.38 -0.12 16.63
N LYS A 158 -5.74 -0.35 17.78
CA LYS A 158 -5.39 0.72 18.71
C LYS A 158 -4.09 1.39 18.28
N VAL A 159 -4.09 2.72 18.14
CA VAL A 159 -2.88 3.50 17.83
C VAL A 159 -1.91 3.43 19.02
N LEU A 160 -0.70 2.98 18.75
CA LEU A 160 0.42 2.90 19.68
C LEU A 160 1.44 4.01 19.40
N LYS A 161 1.60 4.38 18.14
CA LYS A 161 2.49 5.44 17.65
C LYS A 161 1.69 6.44 16.82
N SER A 162 1.55 7.65 17.28
CA SER A 162 0.86 8.74 16.58
C SER A 162 1.81 9.58 15.73
N GLY A 163 1.24 10.44 14.88
CA GLY A 163 2.01 11.40 14.07
C GLY A 163 2.47 10.88 12.71
N ILE A 164 2.17 9.64 12.36
CA ILE A 164 2.48 9.05 11.06
C ILE A 164 1.47 9.56 10.02
N SER A 165 1.95 10.21 8.96
CA SER A 165 1.11 10.76 7.89
C SER A 165 1.91 11.01 6.63
N SER A 166 1.30 10.77 5.47
CA SER A 166 1.84 11.14 4.15
C SER A 166 2.18 12.64 4.02
N LYS A 167 1.62 13.47 4.89
CA LYS A 167 1.80 14.94 4.94
C LYS A 167 2.92 15.38 5.89
N ALA A 168 3.56 14.45 6.61
CA ALA A 168 4.50 14.77 7.67
C ALA A 168 5.98 14.62 7.29
N LEU A 169 6.31 14.36 6.01
CA LEU A 169 7.70 14.25 5.55
C LEU A 169 8.49 15.52 5.90
N GLN A 170 9.72 15.31 6.35
CA GLN A 170 10.64 16.38 6.67
C GLN A 170 11.87 16.32 5.76
N LYS A 171 12.47 17.51 5.52
CA LYS A 171 13.72 17.57 4.77
C LYS A 171 14.85 16.87 5.54
N GLY A 172 15.51 15.95 4.88
CA GLY A 172 16.58 15.13 5.45
C GLY A 172 16.14 13.73 5.83
N ASP A 173 14.82 13.48 5.96
CA ASP A 173 14.31 12.13 6.25
C ASP A 173 14.94 11.09 5.36
N LYS A 174 15.24 9.93 5.94
CA LYS A 174 15.66 8.77 5.19
C LYS A 174 14.47 7.91 4.84
N ILE A 175 14.47 7.44 3.60
CA ILE A 175 13.49 6.50 3.10
C ILE A 175 14.03 5.09 3.29
N ILE A 176 13.29 4.29 4.06
CA ILE A 176 13.60 2.88 4.32
C ILE A 176 12.59 2.02 3.57
N LEU A 177 13.05 0.95 2.96
CA LEU A 177 12.24 -0.11 2.38
C LEU A 177 12.44 -1.37 3.20
N SER A 178 11.35 -2.03 3.62
CA SER A 178 11.42 -3.15 4.57
C SER A 178 11.93 -4.46 3.94
N ALA A 179 11.70 -4.68 2.63
CA ALA A 179 12.00 -5.95 1.97
C ALA A 179 12.18 -5.77 0.45
N PRO A 180 12.58 -6.82 -0.31
CA PRO A 180 12.60 -6.83 -1.77
C PRO A 180 11.23 -6.50 -2.36
N ILE A 181 11.20 -5.85 -3.53
CA ILE A 181 9.94 -5.41 -4.15
C ILE A 181 9.52 -6.26 -5.35
N GLY A 182 8.19 -6.23 -5.64
CA GLY A 182 7.59 -6.75 -6.85
C GLY A 182 7.18 -8.23 -6.79
N ALA A 183 7.42 -8.91 -5.66
CA ALA A 183 7.21 -10.36 -5.57
C ALA A 183 5.73 -10.75 -5.70
N HIS A 184 4.80 -10.01 -5.08
CA HIS A 184 3.37 -10.31 -5.23
C HIS A 184 2.93 -10.15 -6.68
N GLY A 185 3.14 -8.97 -7.28
CA GLY A 185 2.73 -8.70 -8.66
C GLY A 185 3.30 -9.70 -9.66
N ALA A 186 4.58 -10.01 -9.54
CA ALA A 186 5.25 -11.00 -10.40
C ALA A 186 4.71 -12.43 -10.19
N SER A 187 4.44 -12.84 -8.93
CA SER A 187 3.87 -14.14 -8.60
C SER A 187 2.46 -14.31 -9.17
N ILE A 188 1.60 -13.30 -9.01
CA ILE A 188 0.23 -13.34 -9.58
C ILE A 188 0.28 -13.41 -11.09
N PHE A 189 1.15 -12.64 -11.74
CA PHE A 189 1.31 -12.72 -13.19
C PHE A 189 1.73 -14.12 -13.63
N ALA A 190 2.76 -14.69 -12.98
CA ALA A 190 3.24 -16.03 -13.30
C ALA A 190 2.20 -17.14 -13.05
N SER A 191 1.28 -16.91 -12.12
CA SER A 191 0.22 -17.88 -11.74
C SER A 191 -0.99 -17.87 -12.69
N ARG A 192 -1.08 -16.89 -13.62
CA ARG A 192 -2.22 -16.81 -14.56
C ARG A 192 -2.12 -17.85 -15.66
N GLU A 193 -3.27 -18.48 -15.97
CA GLU A 193 -3.38 -19.45 -17.05
C GLU A 193 -2.98 -18.85 -18.40
N GLY A 194 -2.29 -19.63 -19.24
CA GLY A 194 -1.90 -19.25 -20.59
C GLY A 194 -0.58 -18.48 -20.71
N ILE A 195 0.06 -18.10 -19.61
CA ILE A 195 1.36 -17.40 -19.67
C ILE A 195 2.51 -18.40 -19.76
N GLY A 196 2.34 -19.64 -19.24
CA GLY A 196 3.31 -20.72 -19.37
C GLY A 196 4.64 -20.49 -18.64
N LEU A 197 4.69 -19.55 -17.71
CA LEU A 197 5.85 -19.31 -16.86
C LEU A 197 5.86 -20.33 -15.72
N HIS A 198 6.84 -21.21 -15.71
CA HIS A 198 7.14 -22.06 -14.56
C HIS A 198 8.12 -21.31 -13.65
N SER A 199 7.61 -20.73 -12.58
CA SER A 199 8.42 -20.02 -11.59
C SER A 199 8.13 -20.55 -10.20
N ASN A 200 9.15 -20.63 -9.35
CA ASN A 200 9.01 -20.89 -7.91
C ASN A 200 8.77 -19.59 -7.13
N LEU A 201 8.64 -18.47 -7.81
CA LEU A 201 8.38 -17.17 -7.21
C LEU A 201 7.11 -17.22 -6.37
N GLN A 202 7.24 -16.79 -5.14
CA GLN A 202 6.13 -16.71 -4.18
C GLN A 202 5.76 -15.25 -3.94
N SER A 203 4.48 -15.01 -3.67
CA SER A 203 4.01 -13.72 -3.16
C SER A 203 4.65 -13.43 -1.80
N ASP A 204 4.97 -12.17 -1.57
CA ASP A 204 5.43 -11.63 -0.30
C ASP A 204 4.30 -11.44 0.73
N CYS A 205 3.05 -11.79 0.41
CA CYS A 205 1.87 -11.58 1.24
C CYS A 205 2.10 -12.02 2.69
N ALA A 206 2.09 -11.04 3.62
CA ALA A 206 2.35 -11.26 5.04
C ALA A 206 1.81 -10.10 5.89
N GLN A 207 1.47 -10.39 7.15
CA GLN A 207 1.14 -9.36 8.15
C GLN A 207 2.42 -8.70 8.67
N LEU A 208 2.46 -7.36 8.62
CA LEU A 208 3.66 -6.55 8.91
C LEU A 208 3.77 -6.09 10.37
N TYR A 209 2.68 -6.15 11.13
CA TYR A 209 2.63 -5.58 12.48
C TYR A 209 3.75 -6.09 13.39
N GLU A 210 3.99 -7.41 13.44
CA GLU A 210 5.02 -8.00 14.32
C GLU A 210 6.43 -7.47 14.03
N MET A 211 6.76 -7.21 12.76
CA MET A 211 8.02 -6.59 12.35
C MET A 211 8.11 -5.13 12.79
N LEU A 212 7.00 -4.40 12.79
CA LEU A 212 6.92 -2.97 13.07
C LEU A 212 6.71 -2.66 14.56
N GLU A 213 6.13 -3.58 15.33
CA GLU A 213 5.80 -3.38 16.75
C GLU A 213 6.95 -2.82 17.59
N PRO A 214 8.22 -3.28 17.45
CA PRO A 214 9.33 -2.72 18.22
C PRO A 214 9.54 -1.22 17.97
N LEU A 215 9.17 -0.71 16.81
CA LEU A 215 9.29 0.72 16.46
C LEU A 215 8.21 1.56 17.13
N PHE A 216 7.05 0.98 17.45
CA PHE A 216 5.92 1.71 18.03
C PHE A 216 6.09 1.97 19.53
N GLY A 217 6.84 1.11 20.22
CA GLY A 217 7.14 1.27 21.65
C GLY A 217 8.36 2.14 21.98
N GLY A 218 9.15 2.52 20.96
CA GLY A 218 10.37 3.30 21.12
C GLY A 218 10.18 4.79 20.81
N ASP A 219 11.22 5.59 21.14
CA ASP A 219 11.29 7.03 20.83
C ASP A 219 11.74 7.30 19.37
N PHE A 220 11.31 6.44 18.43
CA PHE A 220 11.63 6.62 17.02
C PHE A 220 10.74 7.68 16.38
N GLU A 221 11.33 8.59 15.60
CA GLU A 221 10.60 9.58 14.82
C GLU A 221 10.32 9.01 13.42
N ILE A 222 9.08 8.51 13.25
CA ILE A 222 8.56 7.97 11.98
C ILE A 222 7.53 8.98 11.46
N HIS A 223 7.85 9.64 10.35
CA HIS A 223 7.02 10.70 9.81
C HIS A 223 5.96 10.17 8.85
N ALA A 224 6.31 9.17 8.03
CA ALA A 224 5.35 8.48 7.19
C ALA A 224 5.66 6.98 7.13
N MET A 225 4.62 6.19 6.94
CA MET A 225 4.71 4.75 6.74
C MET A 225 3.57 4.31 5.82
N ARG A 226 3.85 3.38 4.89
CA ARG A 226 2.85 2.87 3.96
C ARG A 226 3.29 1.54 3.37
N ASP A 227 2.36 0.62 3.20
CA ASP A 227 2.63 -0.59 2.44
C ASP A 227 2.64 -0.31 0.92
N ALA A 228 3.46 -1.07 0.21
CA ALA A 228 3.70 -0.83 -1.21
C ALA A 228 2.81 -1.72 -2.09
N THR A 229 1.49 -1.67 -1.86
CA THR A 229 0.47 -2.47 -2.54
C THR A 229 0.29 -2.06 -4.01
N ARG A 230 -0.92 -1.73 -4.44
CA ARG A 230 -1.21 -1.37 -5.84
C ARG A 230 -0.41 -0.16 -6.32
N GLY A 231 0.24 -0.32 -7.49
CA GLY A 231 1.15 0.69 -8.03
C GLY A 231 2.55 0.69 -7.40
N GLY A 232 2.77 -0.21 -6.41
CA GLY A 232 4.05 -0.48 -5.81
C GLY A 232 4.70 0.70 -5.10
N LEU A 233 6.01 0.61 -4.92
CA LEU A 233 6.83 1.67 -4.34
C LEU A 233 6.69 3.00 -5.08
N SER A 234 6.49 2.95 -6.39
CA SER A 234 6.32 4.16 -7.22
C SER A 234 5.08 4.95 -6.82
N ALA A 235 3.95 4.30 -6.57
CA ALA A 235 2.74 4.96 -6.10
C ALA A 235 2.98 5.61 -4.73
N VAL A 236 3.47 4.86 -3.76
CA VAL A 236 3.74 5.34 -2.39
C VAL A 236 4.60 6.60 -2.40
N LEU A 237 5.75 6.56 -3.06
CA LEU A 237 6.69 7.70 -3.02
C LEU A 237 6.15 8.94 -3.74
N ASN A 238 5.42 8.77 -4.86
CA ASN A 238 4.81 9.89 -5.56
C ASN A 238 3.64 10.50 -4.76
N GLU A 239 2.83 9.68 -4.09
CA GLU A 239 1.77 10.15 -3.21
C GLU A 239 2.33 10.94 -2.02
N TRP A 240 3.39 10.45 -1.38
CA TRP A 240 4.10 11.16 -0.32
C TRP A 240 4.69 12.49 -0.82
N ALA A 241 5.38 12.46 -1.97
CA ALA A 241 5.93 13.67 -2.57
C ALA A 241 4.84 14.71 -2.82
N ASN A 242 3.68 14.29 -3.34
CA ASN A 242 2.55 15.17 -3.61
C ASN A 242 1.89 15.71 -2.34
N ALA A 243 1.64 14.85 -1.34
CA ALA A 243 0.98 15.21 -0.07
C ALA A 243 1.83 16.19 0.76
N SER A 244 3.13 15.93 0.87
CA SER A 244 4.10 16.77 1.60
C SER A 244 4.73 17.88 0.75
N LYS A 245 4.42 17.96 -0.56
CA LYS A 245 5.07 18.86 -1.51
C LYS A 245 6.60 18.74 -1.47
N ALA A 246 7.07 17.50 -1.46
CA ALA A 246 8.45 17.14 -1.26
C ALA A 246 9.14 16.71 -2.56
N GLN A 247 10.47 16.78 -2.57
CA GLN A 247 11.31 16.07 -3.51
C GLN A 247 12.01 14.94 -2.80
N ILE A 248 11.85 13.71 -3.33
CA ILE A 248 12.46 12.49 -2.81
C ILE A 248 13.50 12.02 -3.81
N GLU A 249 14.72 11.75 -3.37
CA GLU A 249 15.78 11.16 -4.20
C GLU A 249 16.04 9.73 -3.73
N ILE A 250 15.93 8.77 -4.66
CA ILE A 250 16.09 7.34 -4.41
C ILE A 250 17.33 6.83 -5.14
N ASP A 251 18.18 6.07 -4.46
CA ASP A 251 19.30 5.34 -5.04
C ASP A 251 18.81 3.98 -5.54
N GLU A 252 18.80 3.81 -6.85
CA GLU A 252 18.27 2.61 -7.52
C GLU A 252 19.03 1.34 -7.11
N GLU A 253 20.32 1.46 -6.81
CA GLU A 253 21.16 0.31 -6.40
C GLU A 253 20.84 -0.17 -4.97
N CYS A 254 20.17 0.67 -4.15
CA CYS A 254 19.76 0.30 -2.80
C CYS A 254 18.41 -0.41 -2.74
N ILE A 255 17.67 -0.48 -3.87
CA ILE A 255 16.43 -1.22 -3.99
C ILE A 255 16.74 -2.67 -4.32
N TYR A 256 16.48 -3.58 -3.37
CA TYR A 256 16.67 -5.01 -3.62
C TYR A 256 15.49 -5.56 -4.45
N ILE A 257 15.81 -6.29 -5.51
CA ILE A 257 14.85 -6.94 -6.42
C ILE A 257 15.39 -8.34 -6.72
N ASP A 258 14.58 -9.36 -6.41
CA ASP A 258 14.95 -10.76 -6.71
C ASP A 258 15.10 -11.01 -8.22
N GLU A 259 15.99 -11.93 -8.60
CA GLU A 259 16.27 -12.23 -10.01
C GLU A 259 15.04 -12.74 -10.75
N GLU A 260 14.20 -13.53 -10.09
CA GLU A 260 12.93 -14.04 -10.66
C GLU A 260 11.96 -12.88 -10.95
N VAL A 261 11.89 -11.89 -10.07
CA VAL A 261 11.08 -10.67 -10.27
C VAL A 261 11.63 -9.87 -11.45
N ARG A 262 12.95 -9.72 -11.56
CA ARG A 262 13.59 -9.06 -12.73
C ARG A 262 13.21 -9.76 -14.03
N GLY A 263 13.28 -11.08 -14.06
CA GLY A 263 12.90 -11.86 -15.25
C GLY A 263 11.44 -11.65 -15.68
N VAL A 264 10.51 -11.59 -14.72
CA VAL A 264 9.10 -11.27 -15.01
C VAL A 264 8.96 -9.84 -15.52
N CYS A 265 9.65 -8.87 -14.92
CA CYS A 265 9.64 -7.47 -15.34
C CYS A 265 10.15 -7.31 -16.78
N GLU A 266 11.21 -8.01 -17.17
CA GLU A 266 11.74 -8.01 -18.55
C GLU A 266 10.72 -8.54 -19.56
N ILE A 267 10.01 -9.62 -19.23
CA ILE A 267 8.94 -10.18 -20.07
C ILE A 267 7.77 -9.19 -20.24
N LEU A 268 7.38 -8.51 -19.15
CA LEU A 268 6.28 -7.58 -19.13
C LEU A 268 6.61 -6.20 -19.71
N GLY A 269 7.90 -5.83 -19.78
CA GLY A 269 8.33 -4.48 -20.06
C GLY A 269 7.96 -3.49 -18.93
N LEU A 270 7.97 -3.96 -17.67
CA LEU A 270 7.61 -3.18 -16.50
C LEU A 270 8.82 -2.98 -15.58
N GLU A 271 8.76 -1.93 -14.78
CA GLU A 271 9.72 -1.68 -13.72
C GLU A 271 9.23 -2.32 -12.41
N ALA A 272 10.11 -3.00 -11.68
CA ALA A 272 9.75 -3.72 -10.45
C ALA A 272 9.12 -2.81 -9.38
N TYR A 273 9.53 -1.55 -9.31
CA TYR A 273 8.97 -0.58 -8.35
C TYR A 273 7.52 -0.16 -8.65
N MET A 274 6.95 -0.58 -9.79
CA MET A 274 5.53 -0.42 -10.13
C MET A 274 4.68 -1.65 -9.78
N LEU A 275 5.32 -2.81 -9.52
CA LEU A 275 4.61 -4.03 -9.17
C LEU A 275 4.10 -3.97 -7.73
N ALA A 276 2.92 -4.55 -7.51
CA ALA A 276 2.32 -4.65 -6.20
C ALA A 276 3.11 -5.57 -5.26
N ASN A 277 3.08 -5.23 -3.98
CA ASN A 277 3.57 -6.04 -2.86
C ASN A 277 2.46 -6.17 -1.82
N GLU A 278 2.48 -7.22 -1.03
CA GLU A 278 1.49 -7.46 0.02
C GLU A 278 2.15 -7.81 1.37
N GLY A 279 3.49 -7.60 1.43
CA GLY A 279 4.32 -7.83 2.61
C GLY A 279 5.54 -6.89 2.67
N VAL A 280 5.48 -5.74 1.99
CA VAL A 280 6.54 -4.73 1.96
C VAL A 280 5.98 -3.37 2.32
N CYS A 281 6.70 -2.62 3.17
CA CYS A 281 6.36 -1.23 3.47
C CYS A 281 7.57 -0.30 3.30
N ALA A 282 7.26 0.97 3.03
CA ALA A 282 8.21 2.07 3.07
C ALA A 282 8.00 2.90 4.33
N LEU A 283 9.10 3.45 4.87
CA LEU A 283 9.09 4.35 6.01
C LEU A 283 9.90 5.61 5.68
N SER A 284 9.40 6.79 6.11
CA SER A 284 10.15 8.05 6.15
C SER A 284 10.46 8.37 7.60
N VAL A 285 11.75 8.45 7.94
CA VAL A 285 12.21 8.50 9.33
C VAL A 285 13.30 9.56 9.55
N GLU A 286 13.42 10.01 10.79
CA GLU A 286 14.52 10.90 11.22
C GLU A 286 15.90 10.30 10.82
N PRO A 287 16.79 11.09 10.17
CA PRO A 287 18.05 10.60 9.63
C PRO A 287 18.97 9.91 10.66
N SER A 288 19.02 10.45 11.88
CA SER A 288 19.89 9.92 12.94
C SER A 288 19.50 8.54 13.44
N GLN A 289 18.23 8.15 13.25
CA GLN A 289 17.66 6.88 13.71
C GLN A 289 17.53 5.84 12.61
N ALA A 290 17.72 6.22 11.35
CA ALA A 290 17.46 5.36 10.20
C ALA A 290 18.24 4.03 10.20
N SER A 291 19.51 4.06 10.63
CA SER A 291 20.35 2.85 10.70
C SER A 291 19.84 1.89 11.78
N GLU A 292 19.47 2.39 12.94
CA GLU A 292 18.94 1.59 14.04
C GLU A 292 17.59 0.98 13.68
N ILE A 293 16.70 1.75 13.04
CA ILE A 293 15.42 1.26 12.52
C ILE A 293 15.64 0.12 11.52
N CYS A 294 16.59 0.26 10.58
CA CYS A 294 16.93 -0.82 9.65
C CYS A 294 17.42 -2.09 10.37
N GLU A 295 18.23 -1.95 11.42
CA GLU A 295 18.71 -3.10 12.20
C GLU A 295 17.57 -3.80 12.94
N ILE A 296 16.63 -3.04 13.51
CA ILE A 296 15.42 -3.58 14.14
C ILE A 296 14.59 -4.36 13.11
N LEU A 297 14.31 -3.77 11.95
CA LEU A 297 13.56 -4.46 10.89
C LEU A 297 14.26 -5.73 10.45
N ARG A 298 15.60 -5.70 10.26
CA ARG A 298 16.41 -6.87 9.87
C ARG A 298 16.43 -7.99 10.89
N SER A 299 16.12 -7.72 12.15
CA SER A 299 16.01 -8.75 13.19
C SER A 299 14.77 -9.65 12.98
N HIS A 300 13.79 -9.20 12.20
CA HIS A 300 12.61 -9.98 11.84
C HIS A 300 12.78 -10.64 10.45
N PRO A 301 12.33 -11.88 10.25
CA PRO A 301 12.48 -12.61 8.97
C PRO A 301 11.96 -11.84 7.75
N LEU A 302 10.84 -11.12 7.87
CA LEU A 302 10.25 -10.32 6.78
C LEU A 302 11.13 -9.11 6.41
N GLY A 303 11.83 -8.54 7.38
CA GLY A 303 12.65 -7.33 7.19
C GLY A 303 14.14 -7.59 6.94
N ARG A 304 14.58 -8.83 6.77
CA ARG A 304 16.02 -9.18 6.67
C ARG A 304 16.80 -8.42 5.60
N TYR A 305 16.12 -7.90 4.60
CA TYR A 305 16.70 -7.08 3.52
C TYR A 305 16.35 -5.60 3.63
N ALA A 306 15.85 -5.15 4.78
CA ALA A 306 15.53 -3.75 4.99
C ALA A 306 16.73 -2.87 4.66
N SER A 307 16.50 -1.79 3.92
CA SER A 307 17.58 -0.91 3.45
C SER A 307 17.12 0.55 3.41
N ILE A 308 18.08 1.47 3.62
CA ILE A 308 17.88 2.88 3.33
C ILE A 308 18.05 3.06 1.83
N ILE A 309 16.96 3.40 1.15
CA ILE A 309 16.92 3.52 -0.32
C ILE A 309 17.03 4.96 -0.82
N GLY A 310 16.93 5.96 0.06
CA GLY A 310 16.95 7.36 -0.37
C GLY A 310 16.70 8.36 0.74
N GLU A 311 16.41 9.59 0.33
CA GLU A 311 16.17 10.69 1.26
C GLU A 311 15.20 11.74 0.71
N VAL A 312 14.56 12.48 1.61
CA VAL A 312 13.77 13.68 1.31
C VAL A 312 14.71 14.88 1.18
N THR A 313 14.95 15.33 -0.05
CA THR A 313 15.94 16.40 -0.32
C THR A 313 15.36 17.79 -0.11
N GLU A 314 14.08 18.00 -0.40
CA GLU A 314 13.38 19.27 -0.26
C GLU A 314 11.94 19.08 0.19
N VAL A 315 11.42 20.00 1.02
CA VAL A 315 10.01 20.14 1.36
C VAL A 315 9.62 21.60 1.20
N SER A 316 8.57 21.89 0.43
CA SER A 316 8.11 23.27 0.19
C SER A 316 7.39 23.82 1.42
N SER A 317 7.93 24.84 2.05
CA SER A 317 7.26 25.57 3.14
C SER A 317 6.14 26.44 2.58
N THR A 318 4.88 26.00 2.68
CA THR A 318 3.69 26.80 2.34
C THR A 318 3.23 27.74 3.46
N HIS A 319 4.16 28.35 4.20
CA HIS A 319 3.79 29.42 5.15
C HIS A 319 4.61 30.69 4.87
N LYS A 320 4.20 31.41 3.81
CA LYS A 320 4.15 32.89 3.74
C LYS A 320 3.64 33.26 2.35
N ALA A 321 2.41 33.71 2.28
CA ALA A 321 1.95 34.52 1.17
C ALA A 321 2.81 35.80 1.12
N SER A 322 3.93 35.75 0.42
CA SER A 322 4.68 36.95 0.06
C SER A 322 4.17 37.44 -1.28
N SER A 323 3.71 38.64 -1.30
CA SER A 323 3.14 39.41 -2.44
C SER A 323 4.15 39.76 -3.54
N ASN A 324 5.20 38.96 -3.73
CA ASN A 324 6.15 39.13 -4.84
C ASN A 324 6.10 37.93 -5.79
N GLN A 325 5.39 38.13 -6.91
CA GLN A 325 5.12 37.12 -7.95
C GLN A 325 6.33 36.75 -8.84
N ASN A 326 7.55 37.07 -8.47
CA ASN A 326 8.71 36.81 -9.34
C ASN A 326 9.91 36.27 -8.58
N LEU A 327 9.82 35.05 -7.96
CA LEU A 327 10.97 34.21 -7.59
C LEU A 327 10.60 33.04 -6.61
N ALA A 328 9.39 32.54 -6.68
CA ALA A 328 9.14 31.20 -6.12
C ALA A 328 9.59 30.19 -7.18
N LYS A 329 10.76 29.57 -7.03
CA LYS A 329 11.02 28.27 -7.62
C LYS A 329 9.99 27.33 -6.99
N ASP A 330 8.90 27.06 -7.71
CA ASP A 330 7.93 26.03 -7.38
C ASP A 330 8.72 24.73 -7.27
N THR A 331 8.95 24.28 -6.04
CA THR A 331 9.51 22.95 -5.79
C THR A 331 8.44 21.97 -6.23
N LYS A 332 8.54 21.49 -7.47
CA LYS A 332 7.60 20.49 -7.98
C LYS A 332 7.78 19.24 -7.16
N ALA A 333 6.70 18.80 -6.50
CA ALA A 333 6.62 17.47 -5.89
C ALA A 333 7.06 16.43 -6.93
N ARG A 334 8.06 15.61 -6.58
CA ARG A 334 8.61 14.65 -7.53
C ARG A 334 9.50 13.61 -6.83
N VAL A 335 9.58 12.44 -7.43
CA VAL A 335 10.51 11.37 -7.05
C VAL A 335 11.57 11.24 -8.13
N VAL A 336 12.83 11.22 -7.73
CA VAL A 336 13.99 11.13 -8.61
C VAL A 336 14.75 9.85 -8.32
N LEU A 337 14.91 8.99 -9.31
CA LEU A 337 15.79 7.83 -9.27
C LEU A 337 17.20 8.25 -9.69
N LYS A 338 18.21 7.82 -8.95
CA LYS A 338 19.61 7.99 -9.25
C LYS A 338 20.24 6.59 -9.42
N ASN A 339 20.89 6.38 -10.57
CA ASN A 339 21.58 5.13 -10.84
C ASN A 339 23.07 5.21 -10.40
N LYS A 340 23.78 4.07 -10.46
CA LYS A 340 25.19 3.93 -10.08
C LYS A 340 26.17 4.87 -10.80
N TRP A 341 25.80 5.40 -11.97
CA TRP A 341 26.62 6.36 -12.71
C TRP A 341 26.29 7.81 -12.38
N GLY A 342 25.34 8.05 -11.45
CA GLY A 342 24.90 9.39 -11.06
C GLY A 342 23.89 10.03 -12.01
N SER A 343 23.44 9.32 -13.05
CA SER A 343 22.36 9.81 -13.92
C SER A 343 21.04 9.78 -13.16
N LYS A 344 20.21 10.78 -13.39
CA LYS A 344 18.94 10.97 -12.71
C LYS A 344 17.79 10.88 -13.70
N ARG A 345 16.70 10.17 -13.32
CA ARG A 345 15.42 10.10 -14.04
C ARG A 345 14.27 10.26 -13.06
N PHE A 346 13.08 10.64 -13.54
CA PHE A 346 11.90 10.64 -12.68
C PHE A 346 11.39 9.21 -12.48
N MET A 347 10.94 8.91 -11.26
CA MET A 347 10.10 7.76 -10.99
C MET A 347 8.68 8.17 -11.33
N GLU A 348 8.14 7.62 -12.42
CA GLU A 348 6.82 7.99 -12.92
C GLU A 348 5.72 7.47 -11.98
N TYR A 349 4.68 8.27 -11.76
CA TYR A 349 3.47 7.81 -11.09
C TYR A 349 2.74 6.83 -11.99
N PRO A 350 2.32 5.64 -11.50
CA PRO A 350 1.72 4.61 -12.34
C PRO A 350 0.49 5.13 -13.10
N GLN A 351 0.45 4.89 -14.40
CA GLN A 351 -0.64 5.26 -15.29
C GLN A 351 -1.37 4.01 -15.75
N GLY A 352 -2.69 3.99 -15.57
CA GLY A 352 -3.52 2.87 -16.02
C GLY A 352 -3.35 1.59 -15.20
N GLU A 353 -3.91 0.50 -15.70
CA GLU A 353 -3.90 -0.81 -15.06
C GLU A 353 -2.71 -1.63 -15.54
N LEU A 354 -1.69 -1.78 -14.70
CA LEU A 354 -0.50 -2.58 -15.02
C LEU A 354 -0.82 -4.08 -14.98
N LEU A 355 -1.48 -4.53 -13.91
CA LEU A 355 -1.91 -5.92 -13.73
C LEU A 355 -3.32 -5.93 -13.11
N PRO A 356 -4.38 -6.27 -13.87
CA PRO A 356 -5.75 -6.27 -13.37
C PRO A 356 -5.96 -7.32 -12.27
N ARG A 357 -6.83 -7.00 -11.30
CA ARG A 357 -7.22 -7.90 -10.22
C ARG A 357 -6.02 -8.52 -9.50
N ILE A 358 -5.13 -7.65 -9.01
CA ILE A 358 -3.90 -8.05 -8.33
C ILE A 358 -4.12 -8.30 -6.82
N CYS A 359 -5.17 -7.71 -6.25
CA CYS A 359 -5.56 -7.88 -4.85
C CYS A 359 -7.09 -7.96 -4.68
#